data_2d6e076e9137c044023bccc32c9b1ff2
#
_entry.id   2d6e076e9137c044023bccc32c9b1ff2
#
_cell.length_a   1.000
_cell.length_b   1.000
_cell.length_c   1.000
_cell.angle_alpha   90.00
_cell.angle_beta   90.00
_cell.angle_gamma   90.00
#
_symmetry.space_group_name_H-M   'P 1'
#
loop_
_entity.id
_entity.type
_entity.pdbx_description
1 polymer ?
#
loop_
_entity_poly.entity_id
_entity_poly.type
_entity_poly.pdbx_seq_one_letter_code
_entity_poly.pdbx_strand_id
1 'polypeptide(L)'
;MSSGKIAQVIGPVVDVLFAAGETLPEINNALVVYKNDERKTKIVLEVALELGDGMVRTIAMESTDGLTRGMEVLDTGRPISVPVGKETLGRVFNVLGDTIDLDAPFDEDAERQPIHKKAPTFDELSTSSEILETGIKVIDLLAPYLKGGKVGLFGGAGVGKTVLIQELIHNIAQEHGGISVFTRSEERRV
;
A
#
# COMPACT_ATOMS: atom_id res chain seq x y z
N MET A 1 -16.85 -5.59 16.69
CA MET A 1 -15.64 -6.12 16.06
C MET A 1 -15.75 -7.63 16.17
N SER A 2 -15.77 -8.33 15.05
CA SER A 2 -15.76 -9.80 15.05
C SER A 2 -14.34 -10.32 15.32
N SER A 3 -14.24 -11.49 15.93
CA SER A 3 -12.96 -12.14 16.19
C SER A 3 -12.93 -13.52 15.58
N GLY A 4 -11.80 -13.85 14.96
CA GLY A 4 -11.54 -15.16 14.37
C GLY A 4 -10.32 -15.81 14.98
N LYS A 5 -9.96 -16.98 14.49
CA LYS A 5 -8.74 -17.69 14.86
C LYS A 5 -7.99 -18.13 13.61
N ILE A 6 -6.67 -18.07 13.64
CA ILE A 6 -5.83 -18.60 12.58
C ILE A 6 -6.12 -20.10 12.42
N ALA A 7 -6.58 -20.49 11.25
CA ALA A 7 -6.79 -21.90 10.87
C ALA A 7 -5.53 -22.48 10.24
N GLN A 8 -4.85 -21.71 9.37
CA GLN A 8 -3.68 -22.16 8.64
C GLN A 8 -2.79 -20.98 8.24
N VAL A 9 -1.46 -21.20 8.16
CA VAL A 9 -0.47 -20.23 7.66
C VAL A 9 0.32 -20.92 6.54
N ILE A 10 0.35 -20.29 5.36
CA ILE A 10 1.07 -20.79 4.18
C ILE A 10 1.88 -19.63 3.57
N GLY A 11 3.13 -19.46 4.01
CA GLY A 11 3.91 -18.30 3.62
C GLY A 11 3.19 -17.00 3.99
N PRO A 12 2.96 -16.07 3.05
CA PRO A 12 2.25 -14.82 3.32
C PRO A 12 0.72 -14.99 3.43
N VAL A 13 0.19 -16.16 3.11
CA VAL A 13 -1.25 -16.42 3.14
C VAL A 13 -1.65 -16.98 4.49
N VAL A 14 -2.67 -16.40 5.11
CA VAL A 14 -3.22 -16.81 6.40
C VAL A 14 -4.72 -17.04 6.26
N ASP A 15 -5.18 -18.25 6.54
CA ASP A 15 -6.60 -18.56 6.57
C ASP A 15 -7.12 -18.38 8.01
N VAL A 16 -8.21 -17.64 8.15
CA VAL A 16 -8.81 -17.27 9.44
C VAL A 16 -10.24 -17.82 9.50
N LEU A 17 -10.55 -18.51 10.58
CA LEU A 17 -11.88 -19.09 10.86
C LEU A 17 -12.61 -18.21 11.86
N PHE A 18 -13.80 -17.77 11.51
CA PHE A 18 -14.76 -17.07 12.39
C PHE A 18 -15.80 -18.04 12.93
N ALA A 19 -16.31 -17.76 14.12
CA ALA A 19 -17.31 -18.61 14.74
C ALA A 19 -18.65 -18.57 13.98
N ALA A 20 -19.40 -19.65 14.04
CA ALA A 20 -20.74 -19.70 13.43
C ALA A 20 -21.64 -18.63 14.05
N GLY A 21 -22.25 -17.78 13.20
CA GLY A 21 -23.12 -16.68 13.61
C GLY A 21 -22.40 -15.33 13.76
N GLU A 22 -21.09 -15.28 13.66
CA GLU A 22 -20.37 -14.00 13.54
C GLU A 22 -20.44 -13.45 12.11
N THR A 23 -20.44 -12.12 12.01
CA THR A 23 -20.34 -11.45 10.70
C THR A 23 -18.93 -11.62 10.17
N LEU A 24 -18.81 -12.16 8.95
CA LEU A 24 -17.53 -12.25 8.28
C LEU A 24 -17.02 -10.86 7.88
N PRO A 25 -15.70 -10.64 7.96
CA PRO A 25 -15.11 -9.40 7.49
C PRO A 25 -15.27 -9.27 5.97
N GLU A 26 -15.51 -8.04 5.51
CA GLU A 26 -15.60 -7.74 4.07
C GLU A 26 -14.23 -7.90 3.40
N ILE A 27 -14.26 -8.16 2.08
CA ILE A 27 -13.05 -8.17 1.26
C ILE A 27 -12.35 -6.81 1.36
N ASN A 28 -11.03 -6.83 1.45
CA ASN A 28 -10.13 -5.70 1.72
C ASN A 28 -10.13 -5.17 3.17
N ASN A 29 -10.94 -5.71 4.08
CA ASN A 29 -10.80 -5.34 5.49
C ASN A 29 -9.44 -5.75 6.05
N ALA A 30 -8.93 -4.91 6.94
CA ALA A 30 -7.74 -5.18 7.70
C ALA A 30 -8.07 -5.98 8.95
N LEU A 31 -7.42 -7.11 9.12
CA LEU A 31 -7.46 -7.91 10.34
C LEU A 31 -6.15 -7.72 11.09
N VAL A 32 -6.19 -7.82 12.41
CA VAL A 32 -5.02 -7.64 13.27
C VAL A 32 -4.78 -8.89 14.10
N VAL A 33 -3.53 -9.34 14.11
CA VAL A 33 -3.04 -10.40 14.99
C VAL A 33 -1.92 -9.83 15.85
N TYR A 34 -1.94 -10.14 17.13
CA TYR A 34 -0.83 -9.81 18.02
C TYR A 34 0.01 -11.07 18.28
N LYS A 35 1.32 -10.99 18.01
CA LYS A 35 2.23 -12.09 18.35
C LYS A 35 2.25 -12.31 19.86
N ASN A 36 2.44 -13.56 20.26
CA ASN A 36 2.64 -13.93 21.66
C ASN A 36 4.11 -13.66 22.10
N ASP A 37 4.62 -12.47 21.76
CA ASP A 37 5.92 -11.98 22.19
C ASP A 37 5.75 -10.92 23.27
N GLU A 38 6.84 -10.60 23.98
CA GLU A 38 6.85 -9.58 25.04
C GLU A 38 6.45 -8.19 24.52
N ARG A 39 6.64 -7.94 23.21
CA ARG A 39 6.36 -6.67 22.55
C ARG A 39 4.94 -6.60 21.99
N LYS A 40 4.19 -7.72 22.00
CA LYS A 40 2.88 -7.83 21.36
C LYS A 40 2.91 -7.27 19.91
N THR A 41 3.89 -7.70 19.15
CA THR A 41 4.09 -7.22 17.77
C THR A 41 2.81 -7.44 16.98
N LYS A 42 2.29 -6.36 16.42
CA LYS A 42 1.09 -6.32 15.59
C LYS A 42 1.43 -6.77 14.18
N ILE A 43 0.68 -7.70 13.63
CA ILE A 43 0.71 -8.05 12.21
C ILE A 43 -0.65 -7.72 11.61
N VAL A 44 -0.65 -7.07 10.46
CA VAL A 44 -1.87 -6.75 9.71
C VAL A 44 -2.02 -7.71 8.55
N LEU A 45 -3.23 -8.26 8.44
CA LEU A 45 -3.66 -9.17 7.38
C LEU A 45 -4.77 -8.46 6.58
N GLU A 46 -4.76 -8.55 5.27
CA GLU A 46 -5.84 -8.05 4.42
C GLU A 46 -6.71 -9.20 3.92
N VAL A 47 -8.02 -9.07 4.04
CA VAL A 47 -8.96 -10.07 3.53
C VAL A 47 -8.97 -10.05 2.01
N ALA A 48 -8.56 -11.16 1.40
CA ALA A 48 -8.50 -11.30 -0.05
C ALA A 48 -9.68 -12.07 -0.62
N LEU A 49 -10.20 -13.07 0.12
CA LEU A 49 -11.21 -14.00 -0.41
C LEU A 49 -11.98 -14.67 0.73
N GLU A 50 -13.26 -14.88 0.54
CA GLU A 50 -14.09 -15.77 1.36
C GLU A 50 -14.00 -17.21 0.81
N LEU A 51 -13.72 -18.16 1.72
CA LEU A 51 -13.59 -19.58 1.34
C LEU A 51 -14.86 -20.41 1.62
N GLY A 52 -15.86 -19.82 2.29
CA GLY A 52 -17.02 -20.53 2.81
C GLY A 52 -16.80 -21.07 4.23
N ASP A 53 -17.86 -21.63 4.82
CA ASP A 53 -17.85 -22.25 6.15
C ASP A 53 -17.25 -21.37 7.27
N GLY A 54 -17.47 -20.04 7.18
CA GLY A 54 -16.93 -19.08 8.16
C GLY A 54 -15.44 -18.79 8.01
N MET A 55 -14.83 -19.20 6.91
CA MET A 55 -13.38 -19.04 6.68
C MET A 55 -13.09 -17.95 5.65
N VAL A 56 -12.12 -17.13 5.95
CA VAL A 56 -11.60 -16.12 5.02
C VAL A 56 -10.11 -16.34 4.79
N ARG A 57 -9.67 -16.08 3.57
CA ARG A 57 -8.25 -16.07 3.20
C ARG A 57 -7.72 -14.66 3.22
N THR A 58 -6.59 -14.49 3.87
CA THR A 58 -5.94 -13.18 4.04
C THR A 58 -4.50 -13.22 3.55
N ILE A 59 -3.98 -12.05 3.25
CA ILE A 59 -2.58 -11.82 2.88
C ILE A 59 -1.93 -10.98 3.97
N ALA A 60 -0.83 -11.47 4.52
CA ALA A 60 -0.06 -10.73 5.52
C ALA A 60 0.75 -9.61 4.87
N MET A 61 0.70 -8.41 5.46
CA MET A 61 1.47 -7.25 5.01
C MET A 61 2.92 -7.27 5.48
N GLU A 62 3.23 -8.17 6.42
CA GLU A 62 4.56 -8.36 7.00
C GLU A 62 4.89 -9.85 7.10
N SER A 63 6.09 -10.16 7.64
CA SER A 63 6.48 -11.55 7.85
C SER A 63 5.51 -12.28 8.79
N THR A 64 5.08 -13.46 8.36
CA THR A 64 4.21 -14.36 9.14
C THR A 64 4.97 -15.18 10.19
N ASP A 65 6.28 -14.97 10.35
CA ASP A 65 7.09 -15.66 11.34
C ASP A 65 6.53 -15.47 12.75
N GLY A 66 6.35 -16.58 13.45
CA GLY A 66 5.77 -16.61 14.80
C GLY A 66 4.25 -16.63 14.85
N LEU A 67 3.54 -16.58 13.71
CA LEU A 67 2.12 -16.89 13.66
C LEU A 67 1.89 -18.38 13.77
N THR A 68 0.94 -18.77 14.64
CA THR A 68 0.57 -20.15 14.85
C THR A 68 -0.93 -20.35 14.76
N ARG A 69 -1.35 -21.56 14.42
CA ARG A 69 -2.76 -21.94 14.41
C ARG A 69 -3.40 -21.69 15.79
N GLY A 70 -4.60 -21.13 15.79
CA GLY A 70 -5.38 -20.88 16.99
C GLY A 70 -5.16 -19.49 17.61
N MET A 71 -4.19 -18.69 17.11
CA MET A 71 -4.04 -17.29 17.54
C MET A 71 -5.29 -16.48 17.18
N GLU A 72 -5.65 -15.56 18.06
CA GLU A 72 -6.80 -14.68 17.88
C GLU A 72 -6.51 -13.61 16.81
N VAL A 73 -7.50 -13.36 16.00
CA VAL A 73 -7.48 -12.39 14.90
C VAL A 73 -8.66 -11.45 15.08
N LEU A 74 -8.42 -10.16 15.11
CA LEU A 74 -9.44 -9.13 15.31
C LEU A 74 -9.75 -8.44 13.98
N ASP A 75 -11.03 -8.38 13.62
CA ASP A 75 -11.49 -7.57 12.48
C ASP A 75 -11.54 -6.10 12.89
N THR A 76 -10.89 -5.23 12.13
CA THR A 76 -10.94 -3.78 12.36
C THR A 76 -12.21 -3.13 11.80
N GLY A 77 -12.99 -3.84 10.97
CA GLY A 77 -14.19 -3.36 10.30
C GLY A 77 -13.91 -2.31 9.22
N ARG A 78 -12.66 -2.16 8.80
CA ARG A 78 -12.25 -1.17 7.78
C ARG A 78 -11.03 -1.64 7.00
N PRO A 79 -10.84 -1.13 5.77
CA PRO A 79 -9.62 -1.40 4.98
C PRO A 79 -8.38 -0.76 5.61
N ILE A 80 -7.20 -1.22 5.16
CA ILE A 80 -5.93 -0.56 5.45
C ILE A 80 -6.05 0.90 4.99
N SER A 81 -5.67 1.83 5.85
CA SER A 81 -5.69 3.26 5.57
C SER A 81 -4.34 3.90 5.85
N VAL A 82 -3.97 4.86 5.01
CA VAL A 82 -2.69 5.58 5.09
C VAL A 82 -2.94 7.06 5.33
N PRO A 83 -2.02 7.77 6.00
CA PRO A 83 -2.16 9.20 6.20
C PRO A 83 -2.07 9.93 4.86
N VAL A 84 -2.81 11.02 4.74
CA VAL A 84 -2.85 11.90 3.58
C VAL A 84 -2.72 13.35 4.03
N GLY A 85 -2.43 14.24 3.07
CA GLY A 85 -2.34 15.67 3.35
C GLY A 85 -0.91 16.21 3.31
N LYS A 86 -0.77 17.47 3.63
CA LYS A 86 0.52 18.18 3.56
C LYS A 86 1.54 17.70 4.58
N GLU A 87 1.08 17.14 5.67
CA GLU A 87 1.91 16.59 6.76
C GLU A 87 2.72 15.38 6.30
N THR A 88 2.31 14.72 5.20
CA THR A 88 3.03 13.58 4.64
C THR A 88 4.22 13.97 3.78
N LEU A 89 4.36 15.24 3.43
CA LEU A 89 5.44 15.71 2.57
C LEU A 89 6.81 15.57 3.24
N GLY A 90 7.77 15.01 2.50
CA GLY A 90 9.12 14.77 2.99
C GLY A 90 9.25 13.57 3.94
N ARG A 91 8.18 12.81 4.17
CA ARG A 91 8.15 11.68 5.10
C ARG A 91 8.23 10.34 4.35
N VAL A 92 8.66 9.31 5.06
CA VAL A 92 8.76 7.94 4.55
C VAL A 92 7.85 7.03 5.37
N PHE A 93 6.98 6.28 4.67
CA PHE A 93 5.99 5.41 5.27
C PHE A 93 6.15 3.96 4.81
N ASN A 94 5.77 3.02 5.68
CA ASN A 94 5.56 1.63 5.30
C ASN A 94 4.20 1.45 4.61
N VAL A 95 3.87 0.22 4.22
CA VAL A 95 2.59 -0.12 3.54
C VAL A 95 1.36 0.07 4.43
N LEU A 96 1.53 0.16 5.74
CA LEU A 96 0.48 0.39 6.72
C LEU A 96 0.28 1.88 7.05
N GLY A 97 1.12 2.74 6.46
CA GLY A 97 1.11 4.17 6.73
C GLY A 97 1.74 4.55 8.07
N ASP A 98 2.60 3.70 8.62
CA ASP A 98 3.43 4.05 9.77
C ASP A 98 4.74 4.67 9.26
N THR A 99 5.24 5.69 9.95
CA THR A 99 6.50 6.33 9.59
C THR A 99 7.68 5.42 9.89
N ILE A 100 8.62 5.33 8.94
CA ILE A 100 9.86 4.56 9.07
C ILE A 100 11.11 5.44 9.01
N ASP A 101 10.93 6.75 8.86
CA ASP A 101 11.99 7.74 9.01
C ASP A 101 12.32 7.96 10.51
N LEU A 102 13.48 8.56 10.78
CA LEU A 102 13.95 8.86 12.13
C LEU A 102 13.52 10.26 12.62
N ASP A 103 12.64 10.92 11.86
CA ASP A 103 12.15 12.25 12.19
C ASP A 103 11.12 12.22 13.34
N ALA A 104 10.64 13.40 13.72
CA ALA A 104 9.67 13.58 14.78
C ALA A 104 8.45 12.64 14.60
N PRO A 105 7.80 12.22 15.70
CA PRO A 105 6.58 11.43 15.64
C PRO A 105 5.58 12.07 14.68
N PHE A 106 4.93 11.22 13.88
CA PHE A 106 3.86 11.65 13.00
C PHE A 106 2.57 11.85 13.80
N ASP A 107 1.77 12.83 13.42
CA ASP A 107 0.50 13.11 14.08
C ASP A 107 -0.46 11.90 13.91
N GLU A 108 -0.85 11.28 15.01
CA GLU A 108 -1.76 10.14 15.02
C GLU A 108 -3.19 10.53 14.59
N ASP A 109 -3.55 11.82 14.74
CA ASP A 109 -4.84 12.38 14.37
C ASP A 109 -4.88 12.86 12.90
N ALA A 110 -3.78 12.70 12.14
CA ALA A 110 -3.75 13.07 10.73
C ALA A 110 -4.84 12.34 9.93
N GLU A 111 -5.41 13.05 8.96
CA GLU A 111 -6.41 12.47 8.06
C GLU A 111 -5.85 11.23 7.38
N ARG A 112 -6.63 10.14 7.40
CA ARG A 112 -6.26 8.87 6.77
C ARG A 112 -7.32 8.47 5.75
N GLN A 113 -6.87 7.95 4.62
CA GLN A 113 -7.74 7.42 3.57
C GLN A 113 -7.44 5.94 3.30
N PRO A 114 -8.49 5.15 2.96
CA PRO A 114 -8.30 3.74 2.61
C PRO A 114 -7.45 3.61 1.33
N ILE A 115 -6.59 2.59 1.28
CA ILE A 115 -5.78 2.29 0.09
C ILE A 115 -6.63 1.79 -1.08
N HIS A 116 -7.76 1.15 -0.80
CA HIS A 116 -8.73 0.71 -1.80
C HIS A 116 -9.78 1.80 -2.04
N LYS A 117 -9.52 2.65 -3.04
CA LYS A 117 -10.42 3.71 -3.47
C LYS A 117 -11.04 3.35 -4.81
N LYS A 118 -12.33 3.65 -4.98
CA LYS A 118 -12.99 3.49 -6.28
C LYS A 118 -12.35 4.41 -7.31
N ALA A 119 -12.23 3.90 -8.56
CA ALA A 119 -11.78 4.74 -9.66
C ALA A 119 -12.78 5.88 -9.91
N PRO A 120 -12.31 7.04 -10.42
CA PRO A 120 -13.20 8.12 -10.85
C PRO A 120 -14.23 7.63 -11.87
N THR A 121 -15.41 8.20 -11.84
CA THR A 121 -16.45 7.93 -12.84
C THR A 121 -16.09 8.55 -14.19
N PHE A 122 -16.72 8.09 -15.28
CA PHE A 122 -16.36 8.53 -16.62
C PHE A 122 -16.56 10.04 -16.83
N ASP A 123 -17.55 10.62 -16.20
CA ASP A 123 -17.88 12.06 -16.21
C ASP A 123 -16.86 12.92 -15.43
N GLU A 124 -16.13 12.33 -14.52
CA GLU A 124 -15.04 12.99 -13.77
C GLU A 124 -13.69 12.94 -14.52
N LEU A 125 -13.59 12.15 -15.59
CA LEU A 125 -12.36 12.02 -16.37
C LEU A 125 -12.17 13.20 -17.33
N SER A 126 -10.97 13.79 -17.33
CA SER A 126 -10.60 14.77 -18.34
C SER A 126 -10.43 14.08 -19.70
N THR A 127 -11.12 14.61 -20.72
CA THR A 127 -11.00 14.14 -22.12
C THR A 127 -9.89 14.86 -22.88
N SER A 128 -9.24 15.88 -22.28
CA SER A 128 -8.16 16.62 -22.93
C SER A 128 -6.85 15.84 -22.91
N SER A 129 -6.22 15.73 -24.09
CA SER A 129 -4.88 15.13 -24.22
C SER A 129 -3.84 16.25 -24.18
N GLU A 130 -3.28 16.48 -23.00
CA GLU A 130 -2.18 17.42 -22.81
C GLU A 130 -0.85 16.68 -22.65
N ILE A 131 0.19 17.18 -23.30
CA ILE A 131 1.55 16.65 -23.15
C ILE A 131 2.13 17.16 -21.84
N LEU A 132 2.79 16.27 -21.12
CA LEU A 132 3.61 16.58 -19.96
C LEU A 132 5.04 16.84 -20.42
N GLU A 133 5.46 18.10 -20.36
CA GLU A 133 6.85 18.45 -20.64
C GLU A 133 7.74 17.98 -19.48
N THR A 134 8.60 17.01 -19.77
CA THR A 134 9.45 16.37 -18.74
C THR A 134 10.79 17.07 -18.58
N GLY A 135 11.18 17.94 -19.50
CA GLY A 135 12.51 18.55 -19.56
C GLY A 135 13.61 17.60 -20.06
N ILE A 136 13.26 16.36 -20.36
CA ILE A 136 14.21 15.35 -20.88
C ILE A 136 14.01 15.27 -22.39
N LYS A 137 14.92 15.87 -23.15
CA LYS A 137 14.81 16.05 -24.61
C LYS A 137 14.44 14.79 -25.37
N VAL A 138 15.01 13.63 -25.02
CA VAL A 138 14.73 12.38 -25.70
C VAL A 138 13.31 11.90 -25.48
N ILE A 139 12.74 12.13 -24.30
CA ILE A 139 11.35 11.79 -23.99
C ILE A 139 10.42 12.75 -24.72
N ASP A 140 10.64 14.04 -24.53
CA ASP A 140 9.72 15.07 -25.05
C ASP A 140 9.65 15.09 -26.57
N LEU A 141 10.74 14.70 -27.26
CA LEU A 141 10.82 14.68 -28.71
C LEU A 141 10.40 13.35 -29.34
N LEU A 142 10.77 12.21 -28.73
CA LEU A 142 10.60 10.90 -29.36
C LEU A 142 9.44 10.08 -28.76
N ALA A 143 9.12 10.27 -27.49
CA ALA A 143 8.08 9.52 -26.81
C ALA A 143 7.39 10.39 -25.74
N PRO A 144 6.72 11.48 -26.13
CA PRO A 144 6.13 12.44 -25.19
C PRO A 144 5.12 11.77 -24.27
N TYR A 145 5.14 12.18 -23.00
CA TYR A 145 4.20 11.69 -22.00
C TYR A 145 2.93 12.52 -21.99
N LEU A 146 1.80 11.87 -21.78
CA LEU A 146 0.54 12.55 -21.56
C LEU A 146 0.29 12.78 -20.09
N LYS A 147 -0.25 13.94 -19.73
CA LYS A 147 -0.75 14.20 -18.37
C LYS A 147 -1.84 13.17 -18.02
N GLY A 148 -1.74 12.58 -16.83
CA GLY A 148 -2.64 11.48 -16.40
C GLY A 148 -2.36 10.13 -17.05
N GLY A 149 -1.33 10.03 -17.90
CA GLY A 149 -0.92 8.78 -18.53
C GLY A 149 -0.18 7.83 -17.57
N LYS A 150 -0.08 6.57 -17.97
CA LYS A 150 0.74 5.54 -17.32
C LYS A 150 1.90 5.18 -18.23
N VAL A 151 3.12 5.33 -17.73
CA VAL A 151 4.35 5.10 -18.49
C VAL A 151 5.17 4.00 -17.84
N GLY A 152 5.63 3.03 -18.65
CA GLY A 152 6.53 1.96 -18.20
C GLY A 152 7.95 2.18 -18.69
N LEU A 153 8.93 2.14 -17.79
CA LEU A 153 10.35 2.17 -18.12
C LEU A 153 10.94 0.77 -17.93
N PHE A 154 11.28 0.12 -19.05
CA PHE A 154 11.81 -1.24 -19.04
C PHE A 154 13.30 -1.23 -19.42
N GLY A 155 14.07 -2.11 -18.78
CA GLY A 155 15.50 -2.26 -19.07
C GLY A 155 16.20 -3.15 -18.04
N GLY A 156 17.36 -3.65 -18.36
CA GLY A 156 18.21 -4.43 -17.46
C GLY A 156 18.72 -3.64 -16.24
N ALA A 157 19.51 -4.30 -15.40
CA ALA A 157 20.18 -3.62 -14.29
C ALA A 157 21.23 -2.63 -14.81
N GLY A 158 21.40 -1.49 -14.12
CA GLY A 158 22.45 -0.52 -14.44
C GLY A 158 22.22 0.39 -15.65
N VAL A 159 21.06 0.33 -16.31
CA VAL A 159 20.79 1.15 -17.52
C VAL A 159 20.23 2.55 -17.21
N GLY A 160 20.27 2.98 -15.94
CA GLY A 160 19.90 4.35 -15.57
C GLY A 160 18.42 4.61 -15.30
N LYS A 161 17.55 3.58 -15.21
CA LYS A 161 16.11 3.77 -14.93
C LYS A 161 15.83 4.63 -13.69
N THR A 162 16.56 4.36 -12.60
CA THR A 162 16.38 5.12 -11.35
C THR A 162 16.81 6.57 -11.50
N VAL A 163 17.91 6.82 -12.22
CA VAL A 163 18.39 8.18 -12.50
C VAL A 163 17.36 8.96 -13.32
N LEU A 164 16.76 8.32 -14.32
CA LEU A 164 15.71 8.92 -15.14
C LEU A 164 14.48 9.27 -14.31
N ILE A 165 14.05 8.38 -13.39
CA ILE A 165 12.93 8.64 -12.49
C ILE A 165 13.24 9.81 -11.54
N GLN A 166 14.45 9.87 -10.99
CA GLN A 166 14.86 10.97 -10.12
C GLN A 166 14.85 12.31 -10.85
N GLU A 167 15.33 12.33 -12.11
CA GLU A 167 15.29 13.52 -12.93
C GLU A 167 13.87 13.97 -13.25
N LEU A 168 12.96 13.03 -13.56
CA LEU A 168 11.53 13.32 -13.75
C LEU A 168 10.91 13.93 -12.49
N ILE A 169 11.18 13.36 -11.32
CA ILE A 169 10.68 13.88 -10.04
C ILE A 169 11.21 15.30 -9.81
N HIS A 170 12.50 15.51 -10.04
CA HIS A 170 13.13 16.82 -9.88
C HIS A 170 12.49 17.88 -10.79
N ASN A 171 12.37 17.60 -12.08
CA ASN A 171 11.83 18.53 -13.06
C ASN A 171 10.35 18.83 -12.78
N ILE A 172 9.54 17.84 -12.43
CA ILE A 172 8.13 18.06 -12.06
C ILE A 172 8.01 18.94 -10.82
N ALA A 173 8.86 18.74 -9.82
CA ALA A 173 8.83 19.57 -8.62
C ALA A 173 9.25 21.03 -8.89
N GLN A 174 10.27 21.25 -9.73
CA GLN A 174 10.81 22.59 -10.01
C GLN A 174 9.93 23.37 -10.99
N GLU A 175 9.51 22.75 -12.09
CA GLU A 175 8.86 23.47 -13.18
C GLU A 175 7.33 23.48 -13.05
N HIS A 176 6.74 22.45 -12.47
CA HIS A 176 5.29 22.32 -12.38
C HIS A 176 4.73 22.53 -10.96
N GLY A 177 5.59 22.73 -9.95
CA GLY A 177 5.17 22.87 -8.55
C GLY A 177 4.38 21.66 -8.03
N GLY A 178 4.57 20.49 -8.66
CA GLY A 178 3.83 19.27 -8.38
C GLY A 178 4.37 18.53 -7.14
N ILE A 179 3.55 17.61 -6.65
CA ILE A 179 3.92 16.67 -5.58
C ILE A 179 4.26 15.33 -6.23
N SER A 180 5.39 14.76 -5.83
CA SER A 180 5.84 13.44 -6.31
C SER A 180 5.74 12.43 -5.18
N VAL A 181 5.20 11.25 -5.47
CA VAL A 181 5.18 10.11 -4.56
C VAL A 181 6.04 9.00 -5.16
N PHE A 182 7.08 8.60 -4.45
CA PHE A 182 7.98 7.54 -4.87
C PHE A 182 7.73 6.28 -4.05
N THR A 183 7.36 5.19 -4.71
CA THR A 183 7.15 3.89 -4.07
C THR A 183 8.21 2.90 -4.55
N ARG A 184 8.80 2.14 -3.63
CA ARG A 184 9.81 1.14 -3.93
C ARG A 184 9.60 -0.10 -3.07
N SER A 185 9.70 -1.28 -3.68
CA SER A 185 9.89 -2.51 -2.92
C SER A 185 11.37 -2.68 -2.60
N GLU A 186 11.71 -2.78 -1.32
CA GLU A 186 13.06 -3.18 -0.89
C GLU A 186 13.06 -4.68 -0.56
N GLU A 187 13.47 -5.48 -1.50
CA GLU A 187 13.93 -6.83 -1.19
C GLU A 187 15.40 -6.73 -0.75
N ARG A 188 15.67 -6.98 0.53
CA ARG A 188 17.03 -7.27 0.99
C ARG A 188 17.46 -8.55 0.28
N ARG A 189 18.33 -8.42 -0.70
CA ARG A 189 19.11 -9.57 -1.16
C ARG A 189 20.07 -9.94 -0.02
N VAL A 190 19.76 -11.05 0.64
CA VAL A 190 20.68 -11.73 1.55
C VAL A 190 21.78 -12.37 0.73
#